data_23ab19921f800ea8f666220a0d348c22
#
_entry.id   23ab19921f800ea8f666220a0d348c22
#
_cell.length_a   1.000
_cell.length_b   1.000
_cell.length_c   1.000
_cell.angle_alpha   90.00
_cell.angle_beta   90.00
_cell.angle_gamma   90.00
#
_symmetry.space_group_name_H-M   'P 1'
#
loop_
_entity.id
_entity.type
_entity.pdbx_description
1 polymer ?
#
loop_
_entity_poly.entity_id
_entity_poly.type
_entity_poly.pdbx_seq_one_letter_code
_entity_poly.pdbx_strand_id
1 'polypeptide(L)'
;MKQFKNFYEGTYAKYILPGVLLQSVLIGGGYATGREIYSYGAKFGAMGWISGLTIGIGFALFAFLTFEICRIYKVYDYKNYIKQVIGPLWPMMDILTVLIAILLIAVMAGAATGSIFEQVGLPNILGSVVIVLICGLLNFKGSKVIEKFESIGTILLYGGYILFTILVLVNKGSNISHVFSTMDTSTYDGSVTVPLCIYTGILYVAYNINSIPMGMFSLTRQTKRKETFISGLIAGLLMVIPWFLSYFAMMCFYGDTSIVGADVTTPWMEMIKAVNGGPALMALFSLVMGWTLVETATGCIHMIIDRFDVAMEEKGAAKLSDTNRGLITVITLIAALVLSRV
;
A
#
# COMPACT_ATOMS: atom_id res chain seq x y z
N MET A 1 23.88 -17.73 6.26
CA MET A 1 22.76 -17.56 7.20
C MET A 1 23.00 -16.57 8.34
N LYS A 2 24.18 -16.54 9.03
CA LYS A 2 24.49 -15.54 10.08
C LYS A 2 24.48 -14.08 9.58
N GLN A 3 24.96 -13.80 8.39
CA GLN A 3 25.02 -12.44 7.80
C GLN A 3 23.63 -11.87 7.50
N PHE A 4 22.68 -12.70 7.04
CA PHE A 4 21.28 -12.30 6.83
C PHE A 4 20.51 -12.04 8.14
N LYS A 5 20.86 -12.74 9.22
CA LYS A 5 20.26 -12.53 10.55
C LYS A 5 20.61 -11.14 11.09
N ASN A 6 21.86 -10.68 10.89
CA ASN A 6 22.32 -9.34 11.29
C ASN A 6 21.67 -8.22 10.48
N PHE A 7 21.27 -8.46 9.23
CA PHE A 7 20.61 -7.45 8.39
C PHE A 7 19.24 -7.05 8.95
N TYR A 8 18.38 -8.02 9.27
CA TYR A 8 17.05 -7.77 9.85
C TYR A 8 17.04 -7.41 11.35
N GLU A 9 18.19 -7.38 12.00
CA GLU A 9 18.35 -6.93 13.38
C GLU A 9 19.18 -5.62 13.48
N GLY A 10 19.76 -5.15 12.37
CA GLY A 10 20.65 -4.00 12.27
C GLY A 10 19.97 -2.69 11.87
N THR A 11 20.75 -1.85 11.19
CA THR A 11 20.35 -0.52 10.72
C THR A 11 19.14 -0.55 9.79
N TYR A 12 19.09 -1.54 8.88
CA TYR A 12 17.95 -1.74 7.98
C TYR A 12 16.65 -1.94 8.78
N ALA A 13 16.65 -2.88 9.71
CA ALA A 13 15.48 -3.20 10.52
C ALA A 13 14.98 -2.04 11.39
N LYS A 14 15.87 -1.13 11.75
CA LYS A 14 15.56 0.02 12.59
C LYS A 14 15.04 1.22 11.81
N TYR A 15 15.60 1.52 10.65
CA TYR A 15 15.33 2.76 9.91
C TYR A 15 14.51 2.57 8.67
N ILE A 16 14.68 1.45 7.96
CA ILE A 16 14.08 1.24 6.63
C ILE A 16 12.88 0.30 6.71
N LEU A 17 13.00 -0.81 7.43
CA LEU A 17 11.98 -1.84 7.49
C LEU A 17 10.59 -1.33 7.93
N PRO A 18 10.43 -0.42 8.92
CA PRO A 18 9.11 0.13 9.24
C PRO A 18 8.45 0.84 8.07
N GLY A 19 9.23 1.58 7.28
CA GLY A 19 8.75 2.23 6.07
C GLY A 19 8.40 1.24 4.96
N VAL A 20 9.17 0.17 4.80
CA VAL A 20 8.89 -0.93 3.86
C VAL A 20 7.55 -1.59 4.18
N LEU A 21 7.30 -1.93 5.45
CA LEU A 21 6.06 -2.55 5.89
C LEU A 21 4.84 -1.62 5.70
N LEU A 22 5.00 -0.32 5.98
CA LEU A 22 3.92 0.64 5.71
C LEU A 22 3.65 0.79 4.23
N GLN A 23 4.70 0.88 3.41
CA GLN A 23 4.59 1.01 1.96
C GLN A 23 3.94 -0.23 1.34
N SER A 24 4.29 -1.44 1.77
CA SER A 24 3.76 -2.68 1.22
C SER A 24 2.26 -2.84 1.49
N VAL A 25 1.79 -2.39 2.63
CA VAL A 25 0.35 -2.41 2.95
C VAL A 25 -0.40 -1.30 2.22
N LEU A 26 0.19 -0.11 2.11
CA LEU A 26 -0.44 1.07 1.52
C LEU A 26 -0.51 0.98 -0.02
N ILE A 27 0.54 0.48 -0.67
CA ILE A 27 0.56 0.29 -2.12
C ILE A 27 -0.20 -1.00 -2.48
N GLY A 28 -1.50 -0.95 -2.27
CA GLY A 28 -2.43 -2.02 -2.66
C GLY A 28 -3.03 -1.81 -4.06
N GLY A 29 -4.21 -2.44 -4.29
CA GLY A 29 -4.83 -2.48 -5.61
C GLY A 29 -5.02 -1.14 -6.30
N GLY A 30 -5.64 -0.15 -5.64
CA GLY A 30 -5.92 1.16 -6.22
C GLY A 30 -4.67 1.98 -6.51
N TYR A 31 -3.69 1.91 -5.62
CA TYR A 31 -2.40 2.56 -5.81
C TYR A 31 -1.59 1.87 -6.93
N ALA A 32 -1.44 0.55 -6.83
CA ALA A 32 -0.64 -0.22 -7.78
C ALA A 32 -1.17 -0.16 -9.22
N THR A 33 -2.49 -0.04 -9.41
CA THR A 33 -3.09 0.17 -10.73
C THR A 33 -2.89 1.58 -11.29
N GLY A 34 -2.56 2.55 -10.42
CA GLY A 34 -2.51 3.98 -10.75
C GLY A 34 -3.83 4.71 -10.54
N ARG A 35 -4.92 4.02 -10.20
CA ARG A 35 -6.24 4.61 -10.04
C ARG A 35 -6.30 5.67 -8.95
N GLU A 36 -5.66 5.38 -7.80
CA GLU A 36 -5.60 6.35 -6.69
C GLU A 36 -4.74 7.55 -7.05
N ILE A 37 -3.63 7.35 -7.77
CA ILE A 37 -2.76 8.46 -8.21
C ILE A 37 -3.53 9.40 -9.14
N TYR A 38 -4.35 8.85 -10.05
CA TYR A 38 -5.26 9.64 -10.85
C TYR A 38 -6.25 10.41 -9.97
N SER A 39 -6.95 9.72 -9.09
CA SER A 39 -8.05 10.29 -8.29
C SER A 39 -7.61 11.38 -7.32
N TYR A 40 -6.40 11.27 -6.77
CA TYR A 40 -5.88 12.18 -5.75
C TYR A 40 -4.81 13.15 -6.25
N GLY A 41 -4.46 13.11 -7.54
CA GLY A 41 -3.43 14.01 -8.06
C GLY A 41 -3.44 14.18 -9.57
N ALA A 42 -3.27 13.13 -10.37
CA ALA A 42 -3.04 13.26 -11.81
C ALA A 42 -4.21 13.90 -12.58
N LYS A 43 -5.44 13.77 -12.09
CA LYS A 43 -6.60 14.49 -12.66
C LYS A 43 -6.45 16.01 -12.64
N PHE A 44 -5.60 16.57 -11.79
CA PHE A 44 -5.31 18.00 -11.71
C PHE A 44 -4.22 18.46 -12.70
N GLY A 45 -3.78 17.59 -13.59
CA GLY A 45 -2.78 17.89 -14.60
C GLY A 45 -1.51 18.47 -14.03
N ALA A 46 -1.06 19.59 -14.60
CA ALA A 46 0.17 20.26 -14.21
C ALA A 46 0.24 20.66 -12.72
N MET A 47 -0.87 20.78 -12.02
CA MET A 47 -0.91 21.14 -10.60
C MET A 47 -0.95 19.91 -9.65
N GLY A 48 -1.10 18.71 -10.18
CA GLY A 48 -1.24 17.49 -9.37
C GLY A 48 -0.05 17.16 -8.48
N TRP A 49 1.17 17.62 -8.83
CA TRP A 49 2.36 17.42 -8.00
C TRP A 49 2.23 18.04 -6.59
N ILE A 50 1.39 19.09 -6.44
CA ILE A 50 1.12 19.72 -5.13
C ILE A 50 0.42 18.72 -4.21
N SER A 51 -0.52 17.93 -4.75
CA SER A 51 -1.14 16.83 -3.99
C SER A 51 -0.09 15.79 -3.59
N GLY A 52 0.80 15.40 -4.52
CA GLY A 52 1.89 14.45 -4.24
C GLY A 52 2.84 14.93 -3.15
N LEU A 53 3.22 16.20 -3.16
CA LEU A 53 4.06 16.80 -2.12
C LEU A 53 3.34 16.78 -0.76
N THR A 54 2.06 17.15 -0.74
CA THR A 54 1.23 17.10 0.48
C THR A 54 1.11 15.69 1.03
N ILE A 55 0.92 14.70 0.16
CA ILE A 55 0.88 13.28 0.50
C ILE A 55 2.22 12.84 1.12
N GLY A 56 3.35 13.17 0.51
CA GLY A 56 4.67 12.80 1.01
C GLY A 56 4.98 13.38 2.39
N ILE A 57 4.70 14.68 2.58
CA ILE A 57 4.85 15.35 3.87
C ILE A 57 3.90 14.75 4.91
N GLY A 58 2.64 14.51 4.53
CA GLY A 58 1.63 13.94 5.40
C GLY A 58 2.02 12.54 5.88
N PHE A 59 2.45 11.66 4.99
CA PHE A 59 2.90 10.32 5.37
C PHE A 59 4.15 10.33 6.23
N ALA A 60 5.15 11.18 5.91
CA ALA A 60 6.35 11.31 6.73
C ALA A 60 6.03 11.77 8.15
N LEU A 61 5.18 12.80 8.27
CA LEU A 61 4.74 13.33 9.56
C LEU A 61 3.95 12.29 10.36
N PHE A 62 3.00 11.63 9.69
CA PHE A 62 2.14 10.66 10.36
C PHE A 62 2.90 9.41 10.79
N ALA A 63 3.81 8.89 9.94
CA ALA A 63 4.68 7.79 10.30
C ALA A 63 5.58 8.16 11.49
N PHE A 64 6.21 9.34 11.47
CA PHE A 64 7.02 9.82 12.59
C PHE A 64 6.22 9.90 13.90
N LEU A 65 5.04 10.51 13.88
CA LEU A 65 4.19 10.66 15.07
C LEU A 65 3.78 9.29 15.64
N THR A 66 3.37 8.37 14.76
CA THR A 66 3.02 7.01 15.16
C THR A 66 4.21 6.26 15.77
N PHE A 67 5.37 6.30 15.10
CA PHE A 67 6.58 5.65 15.61
C PHE A 67 7.04 6.22 16.94
N GLU A 68 6.91 7.54 17.12
CA GLU A 68 7.27 8.22 18.36
C GLU A 68 6.30 7.86 19.50
N ILE A 69 5.00 7.79 19.24
CA ILE A 69 4.00 7.31 20.21
C ILE A 69 4.33 5.88 20.63
N CYS A 70 4.56 4.99 19.67
CA CYS A 70 4.93 3.61 19.96
C CYS A 70 6.20 3.51 20.81
N ARG A 71 7.22 4.32 20.53
CA ARG A 71 8.47 4.37 21.29
C ARG A 71 8.27 4.87 22.72
N ILE A 72 7.51 5.95 22.90
CA ILE A 72 7.29 6.59 24.23
C ILE A 72 6.46 5.67 25.12
N TYR A 73 5.35 5.19 24.62
CA TYR A 73 4.38 4.41 25.39
C TYR A 73 4.65 2.91 25.39
N LYS A 74 5.64 2.43 24.60
CA LYS A 74 5.98 1.01 24.44
C LYS A 74 4.82 0.17 23.92
N VAL A 75 3.99 0.74 23.05
CA VAL A 75 2.83 0.11 22.44
C VAL A 75 3.19 -0.27 20.99
N TYR A 76 3.20 -1.55 20.68
CA TYR A 76 3.66 -2.08 19.40
C TYR A 76 2.59 -2.97 18.73
N ASP A 77 1.40 -2.96 19.29
CA ASP A 77 0.22 -3.58 18.75
C ASP A 77 -0.87 -2.53 18.52
N TYR A 78 -1.72 -2.86 17.56
CA TYR A 78 -2.80 -1.98 17.12
C TYR A 78 -3.74 -1.56 18.26
N LYS A 79 -4.17 -2.51 19.11
CA LYS A 79 -5.17 -2.25 20.16
C LYS A 79 -4.67 -1.26 21.21
N ASN A 80 -3.48 -1.49 21.73
CA ASN A 80 -2.90 -0.63 22.75
C ASN A 80 -2.53 0.74 22.17
N TYR A 81 -2.10 0.80 20.91
CA TYR A 81 -1.89 2.06 20.22
C TYR A 81 -3.18 2.87 20.10
N ILE A 82 -4.27 2.29 19.62
CA ILE A 82 -5.55 3.00 19.50
C ILE A 82 -6.09 3.42 20.86
N LYS A 83 -5.96 2.58 21.89
CA LYS A 83 -6.31 2.98 23.27
C LYS A 83 -5.52 4.22 23.73
N GLN A 84 -4.25 4.27 23.40
CA GLN A 84 -3.39 5.37 23.78
C GLN A 84 -3.72 6.67 23.04
N VAL A 85 -4.15 6.60 21.77
CA VAL A 85 -4.42 7.76 20.92
C VAL A 85 -5.85 8.29 21.14
N ILE A 86 -6.85 7.41 21.22
CA ILE A 86 -8.27 7.80 21.21
C ILE A 86 -8.92 7.64 22.58
N GLY A 87 -8.26 6.97 23.52
CA GLY A 87 -8.79 6.76 24.87
C GLY A 87 -10.07 5.92 24.88
N PRO A 88 -11.15 6.36 25.57
CA PRO A 88 -12.38 5.56 25.76
C PRO A 88 -13.09 5.15 24.47
N LEU A 89 -12.87 5.86 23.37
CA LEU A 89 -13.50 5.59 22.07
C LEU A 89 -12.81 4.46 21.29
N TRP A 90 -11.76 3.85 21.84
CA TRP A 90 -11.01 2.78 21.17
C TRP A 90 -11.88 1.60 20.68
N PRO A 91 -12.98 1.15 21.36
CA PRO A 91 -13.74 0.01 20.85
C PRO A 91 -14.46 0.30 19.54
N MET A 92 -14.90 1.56 19.34
CA MET A 92 -15.52 1.97 18.08
C MET A 92 -14.50 1.92 16.93
N MET A 93 -13.29 2.45 17.16
CA MET A 93 -12.23 2.39 16.16
C MET A 93 -11.75 0.96 15.90
N ASP A 94 -11.71 0.10 16.93
CA ASP A 94 -11.36 -1.32 16.80
C ASP A 94 -12.30 -2.03 15.81
N ILE A 95 -13.61 -1.84 16.00
CA ILE A 95 -14.62 -2.42 15.11
C ILE A 95 -14.47 -1.86 13.68
N LEU A 96 -14.35 -0.54 13.53
CA LEU A 96 -14.20 0.10 12.23
C LEU A 96 -12.94 -0.40 11.49
N THR A 97 -11.81 -0.52 12.17
CA THR A 97 -10.56 -0.96 11.59
C THR A 97 -10.62 -2.42 11.11
N VAL A 98 -11.23 -3.31 11.91
CA VAL A 98 -11.43 -4.70 11.49
C VAL A 98 -12.36 -4.79 10.28
N LEU A 99 -13.45 -4.03 10.27
CA LEU A 99 -14.37 -3.99 9.12
C LEU A 99 -13.66 -3.46 7.86
N ILE A 100 -12.89 -2.37 7.98
CA ILE A 100 -12.12 -1.82 6.86
C ILE A 100 -11.07 -2.84 6.38
N ALA A 101 -10.38 -3.54 7.28
CA ALA A 101 -9.41 -4.57 6.90
C ALA A 101 -10.08 -5.69 6.08
N ILE A 102 -11.24 -6.17 6.50
CA ILE A 102 -12.00 -7.20 5.75
C ILE A 102 -12.43 -6.66 4.38
N LEU A 103 -12.90 -5.42 4.30
CA LEU A 103 -13.25 -4.77 3.02
C LEU A 103 -12.03 -4.61 2.12
N LEU A 104 -10.87 -4.20 2.65
CA LEU A 104 -9.63 -4.11 1.88
C LEU A 104 -9.23 -5.48 1.32
N ILE A 105 -9.28 -6.53 2.12
CA ILE A 105 -8.99 -7.89 1.64
C ILE A 105 -9.97 -8.30 0.53
N ALA A 106 -11.25 -7.95 0.66
CA ALA A 106 -12.27 -8.23 -0.37
C ALA A 106 -11.97 -7.48 -1.68
N VAL A 107 -11.59 -6.20 -1.60
CA VAL A 107 -11.16 -5.40 -2.77
C VAL A 107 -9.90 -6.00 -3.41
N MET A 108 -8.91 -6.44 -2.61
CA MET A 108 -7.69 -7.08 -3.12
C MET A 108 -8.02 -8.41 -3.82
N ALA A 109 -8.88 -9.22 -3.24
CA ALA A 109 -9.34 -10.46 -3.85
C ALA A 109 -10.09 -10.22 -5.18
N GLY A 110 -10.94 -9.19 -5.24
CA GLY A 110 -11.63 -8.77 -6.46
C GLY A 110 -10.67 -8.27 -7.53
N ALA A 111 -9.73 -7.40 -7.17
CA ALA A 111 -8.72 -6.87 -8.10
C ALA A 111 -7.83 -7.98 -8.69
N ALA A 112 -7.50 -8.98 -7.89
CA ALA A 112 -6.72 -10.14 -8.34
C ALA A 112 -7.47 -11.01 -9.34
N THR A 113 -8.78 -11.15 -9.18
CA THR A 113 -9.60 -11.97 -10.09
C THR A 113 -9.77 -11.29 -11.45
N GLY A 114 -10.00 -9.97 -11.49
CA GLY A 114 -10.38 -9.28 -12.72
C GLY A 114 -9.20 -8.85 -13.61
N SER A 115 -8.00 -8.61 -13.06
CA SER A 115 -6.94 -7.95 -13.84
C SER A 115 -5.72 -8.81 -14.16
N ILE A 116 -5.36 -9.76 -13.32
CA ILE A 116 -4.10 -10.52 -13.45
C ILE A 116 -4.34 -11.84 -14.19
N PHE A 117 -5.36 -12.58 -13.80
CA PHE A 117 -5.60 -13.93 -14.31
C PHE A 117 -6.37 -13.96 -15.63
N GLU A 118 -7.28 -13.00 -15.86
CA GLU A 118 -7.93 -12.83 -17.17
C GLU A 118 -6.93 -12.59 -18.30
N GLN A 119 -5.88 -11.80 -18.04
CA GLN A 119 -4.85 -11.51 -19.03
C GLN A 119 -3.98 -12.72 -19.38
N VAL A 120 -3.87 -13.69 -18.48
CA VAL A 120 -3.12 -14.95 -18.70
C VAL A 120 -4.04 -16.08 -19.15
N GLY A 121 -5.35 -15.79 -19.38
CA GLY A 121 -6.34 -16.77 -19.82
C GLY A 121 -6.71 -17.81 -18.74
N LEU A 122 -6.45 -17.53 -17.48
CA LEU A 122 -6.79 -18.41 -16.36
C LEU A 122 -8.16 -18.04 -15.75
N PRO A 123 -8.93 -19.02 -15.27
CA PRO A 123 -10.19 -18.77 -14.59
C PRO A 123 -10.00 -17.85 -13.38
N ASN A 124 -10.83 -16.82 -13.25
CA ASN A 124 -10.76 -15.81 -12.19
C ASN A 124 -10.71 -16.40 -10.79
N ILE A 125 -11.37 -17.54 -10.55
CA ILE A 125 -11.38 -18.22 -9.26
C ILE A 125 -9.98 -18.71 -8.84
N LEU A 126 -9.14 -19.09 -9.80
CA LEU A 126 -7.77 -19.55 -9.49
C LEU A 126 -6.92 -18.42 -8.90
N GLY A 127 -7.10 -17.18 -9.36
CA GLY A 127 -6.41 -16.01 -8.82
C GLY A 127 -6.72 -15.81 -7.34
N SER A 128 -7.98 -15.83 -6.99
CA SER A 128 -8.42 -15.71 -5.60
C SER A 128 -7.85 -16.85 -4.72
N VAL A 129 -7.89 -18.09 -5.22
CA VAL A 129 -7.35 -19.25 -4.49
C VAL A 129 -5.84 -19.12 -4.27
N VAL A 130 -5.08 -18.69 -5.28
CA VAL A 130 -3.63 -18.50 -5.16
C VAL A 130 -3.30 -17.44 -4.11
N ILE A 131 -3.99 -16.28 -4.12
CA ILE A 131 -3.79 -15.24 -3.11
C ILE A 131 -4.12 -15.75 -1.71
N VAL A 132 -5.25 -16.43 -1.55
CA VAL A 132 -5.66 -17.05 -0.29
C VAL A 132 -4.58 -17.99 0.24
N LEU A 133 -4.04 -18.86 -0.61
CA LEU A 133 -2.99 -19.81 -0.22
C LEU A 133 -1.70 -19.09 0.18
N ILE A 134 -1.24 -18.10 -0.58
CA ILE A 134 -0.01 -17.36 -0.27
C ILE A 134 -0.17 -16.57 1.03
N CYS A 135 -1.25 -15.81 1.19
CA CYS A 135 -1.54 -15.06 2.42
C CYS A 135 -1.66 -16.01 3.63
N GLY A 136 -2.30 -17.16 3.44
CA GLY A 136 -2.40 -18.19 4.48
C GLY A 136 -1.04 -18.68 4.94
N LEU A 137 -0.16 -19.05 4.00
CA LEU A 137 1.20 -19.52 4.28
C LEU A 137 2.07 -18.47 4.97
N LEU A 138 1.99 -17.20 4.55
CA LEU A 138 2.74 -16.10 5.14
C LEU A 138 2.32 -15.85 6.59
N ASN A 139 1.03 -15.79 6.85
CA ASN A 139 0.50 -15.56 8.19
C ASN A 139 0.73 -16.75 9.13
N PHE A 140 0.70 -17.98 8.60
CA PHE A 140 1.06 -19.18 9.36
C PHE A 140 2.52 -19.17 9.84
N LYS A 141 3.44 -18.69 9.00
CA LYS A 141 4.87 -18.62 9.33
C LYS A 141 5.28 -17.42 10.19
N GLY A 142 4.38 -16.43 10.34
CA GLY A 142 4.51 -15.29 11.24
C GLY A 142 5.38 -14.13 10.73
N SER A 143 5.49 -13.07 11.54
CA SER A 143 6.01 -11.75 11.17
C SER A 143 7.39 -11.73 10.52
N LYS A 144 8.33 -12.60 10.93
CA LYS A 144 9.67 -12.66 10.32
C LYS A 144 9.68 -13.07 8.84
N VAL A 145 8.73 -13.90 8.44
CA VAL A 145 8.60 -14.30 7.03
C VAL A 145 7.93 -13.17 6.25
N ILE A 146 6.94 -12.52 6.86
CA ILE A 146 6.26 -11.35 6.31
C ILE A 146 7.29 -10.23 6.07
N GLU A 147 8.12 -9.86 7.05
CA GLU A 147 9.18 -8.85 6.89
C GLU A 147 10.09 -9.11 5.68
N LYS A 148 10.47 -10.37 5.45
CA LYS A 148 11.31 -10.76 4.29
C LYS A 148 10.54 -10.68 2.97
N PHE A 149 9.31 -11.17 2.96
CA PHE A 149 8.45 -11.17 1.78
C PHE A 149 8.19 -9.74 1.30
N GLU A 150 7.83 -8.83 2.21
CA GLU A 150 7.57 -7.43 1.90
C GLU A 150 8.85 -6.67 1.53
N SER A 151 10.00 -7.02 2.12
CA SER A 151 11.29 -6.45 1.69
C SER A 151 11.67 -6.81 0.25
N ILE A 152 11.37 -8.05 -0.19
CA ILE A 152 11.58 -8.48 -1.58
C ILE A 152 10.58 -7.77 -2.50
N GLY A 153 9.32 -7.70 -2.09
CA GLY A 153 8.27 -7.04 -2.85
C GLY A 153 8.55 -5.57 -3.08
N THR A 154 9.08 -4.86 -2.08
CA THR A 154 9.52 -3.47 -2.24
C THR A 154 10.56 -3.33 -3.35
N ILE A 155 11.55 -4.23 -3.45
CA ILE A 155 12.55 -4.20 -4.53
C ILE A 155 11.89 -4.44 -5.90
N LEU A 156 10.98 -5.42 -5.99
CA LEU A 156 10.24 -5.72 -7.22
C LEU A 156 9.35 -4.55 -7.64
N LEU A 157 8.64 -3.96 -6.68
CA LEU A 157 7.78 -2.81 -6.90
C LEU A 157 8.56 -1.62 -7.45
N TYR A 158 9.62 -1.20 -6.76
CA TYR A 158 10.44 -0.07 -7.22
C TYR A 158 11.10 -0.35 -8.57
N GLY A 159 11.66 -1.55 -8.77
CA GLY A 159 12.23 -1.97 -10.05
C GLY A 159 11.20 -1.90 -11.18
N GLY A 160 9.99 -2.40 -10.93
CA GLY A 160 8.88 -2.34 -11.89
C GLY A 160 8.45 -0.90 -12.21
N TYR A 161 8.17 -0.09 -11.19
CA TYR A 161 7.74 1.30 -11.40
C TYR A 161 8.80 2.15 -12.11
N ILE A 162 10.07 2.00 -11.75
CA ILE A 162 11.17 2.70 -12.45
C ILE A 162 11.23 2.27 -13.91
N LEU A 163 11.20 0.96 -14.18
CA LEU A 163 11.21 0.42 -15.54
C LEU A 163 10.03 0.95 -16.37
N PHE A 164 8.80 0.83 -15.85
CA PHE A 164 7.60 1.25 -16.55
C PHE A 164 7.60 2.77 -16.78
N THR A 165 8.02 3.56 -15.79
CA THR A 165 8.12 5.02 -15.93
C THR A 165 9.14 5.41 -17.00
N ILE A 166 10.33 4.79 -17.01
CA ILE A 166 11.34 5.05 -18.04
C ILE A 166 10.79 4.71 -19.43
N LEU A 167 10.14 3.56 -19.59
CA LEU A 167 9.54 3.17 -20.87
C LEU A 167 8.50 4.17 -21.37
N VAL A 168 7.62 4.63 -20.48
CA VAL A 168 6.61 5.64 -20.82
C VAL A 168 7.28 6.96 -21.20
N LEU A 169 8.24 7.44 -20.40
CA LEU A 169 8.93 8.72 -20.64
C LEU A 169 9.71 8.73 -21.97
N VAL A 170 10.41 7.62 -22.29
CA VAL A 170 11.17 7.51 -23.55
C VAL A 170 10.23 7.54 -24.76
N ASN A 171 9.06 6.91 -24.68
CA ASN A 171 8.14 6.80 -25.81
C ASN A 171 7.17 7.98 -25.94
N LYS A 172 6.77 8.62 -24.84
CA LYS A 172 5.70 9.64 -24.80
C LYS A 172 6.06 10.90 -24.00
N GLY A 173 7.31 11.07 -23.59
CA GLY A 173 7.75 12.16 -22.70
C GLY A 173 7.58 13.56 -23.25
N SER A 174 7.42 13.75 -24.57
CA SER A 174 7.19 15.07 -25.19
C SER A 174 5.92 15.76 -24.65
N ASN A 175 4.90 15.02 -24.29
CA ASN A 175 3.65 15.57 -23.77
C ASN A 175 3.81 16.21 -22.38
N ILE A 176 4.72 15.72 -21.54
CA ILE A 176 4.99 16.29 -20.20
C ILE A 176 5.39 17.76 -20.31
N SER A 177 6.31 18.09 -21.24
CA SER A 177 6.73 19.49 -21.45
C SER A 177 5.57 20.38 -21.83
N HIS A 178 4.66 19.89 -22.66
CA HIS A 178 3.45 20.62 -23.04
C HIS A 178 2.56 20.85 -21.82
N VAL A 179 2.21 19.79 -21.07
CA VAL A 179 1.33 19.88 -19.90
C VAL A 179 1.85 20.91 -18.88
N PHE A 180 3.15 20.88 -18.56
CA PHE A 180 3.72 21.80 -17.58
C PHE A 180 3.94 23.22 -18.12
N SER A 181 4.31 23.39 -19.39
CA SER A 181 4.53 24.72 -19.98
C SER A 181 3.23 25.49 -20.15
N THR A 182 2.13 24.81 -20.44
CA THR A 182 0.80 25.41 -20.58
C THR A 182 0.00 25.44 -19.28
N MET A 183 0.55 24.85 -18.20
CA MET A 183 -0.17 24.64 -16.93
C MET A 183 -1.52 23.94 -17.16
N ASP A 184 -1.51 22.91 -18.02
CA ASP A 184 -2.73 22.22 -18.45
C ASP A 184 -3.42 21.49 -17.29
N THR A 185 -4.69 21.84 -17.06
CA THR A 185 -5.59 21.22 -16.07
C THR A 185 -6.93 20.86 -16.70
N SER A 186 -6.99 20.73 -18.03
CA SER A 186 -8.22 20.64 -18.82
C SER A 186 -9.06 19.39 -18.58
N THR A 187 -8.47 18.29 -18.09
CA THR A 187 -9.22 17.05 -17.81
C THR A 187 -10.01 17.10 -16.50
N TYR A 188 -9.80 18.12 -15.68
CA TYR A 188 -10.57 18.33 -14.45
C TYR A 188 -11.79 19.19 -14.71
N ASP A 189 -12.95 18.71 -14.30
CA ASP A 189 -14.21 19.45 -14.44
C ASP A 189 -14.30 20.49 -13.33
N GLY A 190 -13.88 21.70 -13.63
CA GLY A 190 -13.83 22.83 -12.72
C GLY A 190 -12.45 23.51 -12.64
N SER A 191 -12.32 24.50 -11.75
CA SER A 191 -11.05 25.21 -11.54
C SER A 191 -10.13 24.46 -10.58
N VAL A 192 -8.91 24.14 -11.03
CA VAL A 192 -7.86 23.57 -10.16
C VAL A 192 -7.19 24.70 -9.40
N THR A 193 -7.16 24.58 -8.08
CA THR A 193 -6.52 25.56 -7.18
C THR A 193 -5.53 24.88 -6.24
N VAL A 194 -4.54 25.62 -5.74
CA VAL A 194 -3.56 25.11 -4.76
C VAL A 194 -4.25 24.54 -3.50
N PRO A 195 -5.24 25.25 -2.88
CA PRO A 195 -5.97 24.68 -1.74
C PRO A 195 -6.69 23.36 -2.05
N LEU A 196 -7.26 23.20 -3.25
CA LEU A 196 -7.90 21.96 -3.67
C LEU A 196 -6.91 20.80 -3.74
N CYS A 197 -5.72 21.05 -4.33
CA CYS A 197 -4.66 20.03 -4.40
C CYS A 197 -4.16 19.62 -3.01
N ILE A 198 -3.95 20.59 -2.11
CA ILE A 198 -3.54 20.33 -0.72
C ILE A 198 -4.64 19.55 0.01
N TYR A 199 -5.88 19.99 -0.08
CA TYR A 199 -7.03 19.31 0.53
C TYR A 199 -7.13 17.84 0.07
N THR A 200 -7.00 17.61 -1.23
CA THR A 200 -7.05 16.27 -1.81
C THR A 200 -5.88 15.39 -1.34
N GLY A 201 -4.68 15.96 -1.21
CA GLY A 201 -3.53 15.27 -0.62
C GLY A 201 -3.75 14.90 0.84
N ILE A 202 -4.34 15.80 1.65
CA ILE A 202 -4.70 15.52 3.05
C ILE A 202 -5.74 14.41 3.12
N LEU A 203 -6.77 14.43 2.27
CA LEU A 203 -7.78 13.37 2.21
C LEU A 203 -7.17 12.01 1.91
N TYR A 204 -6.19 11.95 1.00
CA TYR A 204 -5.51 10.70 0.69
C TYR A 204 -4.70 10.15 1.87
N VAL A 205 -3.99 11.02 2.58
CA VAL A 205 -3.28 10.63 3.81
C VAL A 205 -4.27 10.13 4.86
N ALA A 206 -5.38 10.86 5.06
CA ALA A 206 -6.42 10.48 6.03
C ALA A 206 -7.07 9.13 5.71
N TYR A 207 -7.35 8.86 4.42
CA TYR A 207 -7.86 7.58 3.95
C TYR A 207 -6.92 6.42 4.31
N ASN A 208 -5.61 6.64 4.18
CA ASN A 208 -4.58 5.61 4.38
C ASN A 208 -4.09 5.47 5.85
N ILE A 209 -4.53 6.33 6.76
CA ILE A 209 -4.16 6.26 8.20
C ILE A 209 -4.43 4.87 8.79
N ASN A 210 -5.50 4.22 8.34
CA ASN A 210 -5.91 2.90 8.80
C ASN A 210 -4.92 1.78 8.47
N SER A 211 -3.99 2.00 7.53
CA SER A 211 -2.97 1.01 7.15
C SER A 211 -1.77 0.97 8.11
N ILE A 212 -1.55 2.04 8.90
CA ILE A 212 -0.37 2.17 9.76
C ILE A 212 -0.26 1.11 10.85
N PRO A 213 -1.35 0.70 11.52
CA PRO A 213 -1.29 -0.36 12.52
C PRO A 213 -0.74 -1.69 12.01
N MET A 214 -0.84 -1.94 10.72
CA MET A 214 -0.46 -3.22 10.11
C MET A 214 1.04 -3.50 10.11
N GLY A 215 1.89 -2.46 10.27
CA GLY A 215 3.36 -2.57 10.33
C GLY A 215 3.98 -2.35 11.71
N MET A 216 3.19 -2.12 12.77
CA MET A 216 3.69 -1.71 14.08
C MET A 216 4.62 -2.72 14.77
N PHE A 217 4.47 -4.02 14.51
CA PHE A 217 5.30 -5.06 15.10
C PHE A 217 6.81 -4.86 14.83
N SER A 218 7.18 -4.13 13.79
CA SER A 218 8.58 -3.82 13.45
C SER A 218 9.21 -2.73 14.32
N LEU A 219 8.41 -1.91 15.02
CA LEU A 219 8.85 -0.71 15.73
C LEU A 219 9.55 -1.00 17.06
N THR A 220 9.49 -2.23 17.56
CA THR A 220 10.14 -2.65 18.83
C THR A 220 11.65 -2.36 18.87
N ARG A 221 12.27 -2.18 17.69
CA ARG A 221 13.72 -1.95 17.53
C ARG A 221 14.11 -0.47 17.71
N GLN A 222 13.15 0.45 17.75
CA GLN A 222 13.39 1.90 17.87
C GLN A 222 13.40 2.33 19.34
N THR A 223 14.50 2.96 19.77
CA THR A 223 14.70 3.37 21.17
C THR A 223 14.91 4.87 21.34
N LYS A 224 15.34 5.58 20.28
CA LYS A 224 15.68 7.00 20.31
C LYS A 224 14.77 7.80 19.36
N ARG A 225 14.41 9.03 19.74
CA ARG A 225 13.62 9.95 18.90
C ARG A 225 14.22 10.19 17.52
N LYS A 226 15.55 10.25 17.42
CA LYS A 226 16.23 10.39 16.12
C LYS A 226 15.96 9.19 15.21
N GLU A 227 15.80 8.00 15.77
CA GLU A 227 15.52 6.78 15.02
C GLU A 227 14.10 6.80 14.45
N THR A 228 13.11 7.20 15.26
CA THR A 228 11.72 7.34 14.83
C THR A 228 11.56 8.44 13.79
N PHE A 229 12.25 9.58 13.96
CA PHE A 229 12.21 10.69 13.02
C PHE A 229 12.79 10.30 11.65
N ILE A 230 14.00 9.72 11.62
CA ILE A 230 14.62 9.29 10.36
C ILE A 230 13.79 8.20 9.69
N SER A 231 13.31 7.24 10.46
CA SER A 231 12.45 6.15 9.92
C SER A 231 11.13 6.69 9.38
N GLY A 232 10.52 7.68 10.02
CA GLY A 232 9.32 8.34 9.53
C GLY A 232 9.53 9.08 8.20
N LEU A 233 10.66 9.80 8.07
CA LEU A 233 11.03 10.44 6.79
C LEU A 233 11.25 9.40 5.69
N ILE A 234 11.96 8.31 5.98
CA ILE A 234 12.17 7.21 5.02
C ILE A 234 10.83 6.58 4.63
N ALA A 235 9.93 6.36 5.59
CA ALA A 235 8.60 5.83 5.31
C ALA A 235 7.82 6.74 4.35
N GLY A 236 7.80 8.07 4.61
CA GLY A 236 7.17 9.02 3.71
C GLY A 236 7.75 9.00 2.29
N LEU A 237 9.07 8.92 2.16
CA LEU A 237 9.74 8.81 0.87
C LEU A 237 9.38 7.49 0.15
N LEU A 238 9.40 6.37 0.86
CA LEU A 238 9.03 5.06 0.31
C LEU A 238 7.57 5.02 -0.18
N MET A 239 6.68 5.76 0.43
CA MET A 239 5.29 5.84 0.01
C MET A 239 5.05 6.83 -1.14
N VAL A 240 5.85 7.91 -1.25
CA VAL A 240 5.59 8.97 -2.23
C VAL A 240 6.40 8.86 -3.51
N ILE A 241 7.57 8.21 -3.52
CA ILE A 241 8.38 8.06 -4.73
C ILE A 241 7.61 7.30 -5.83
N PRO A 242 6.99 6.12 -5.60
CA PRO A 242 6.19 5.45 -6.61
C PRO A 242 4.98 6.27 -7.07
N TRP A 243 4.44 7.13 -6.18
CA TRP A 243 3.38 8.06 -6.52
C TRP A 243 3.83 9.06 -7.59
N PHE A 244 4.99 9.70 -7.40
CA PHE A 244 5.55 10.62 -8.40
C PHE A 244 5.95 9.93 -9.70
N LEU A 245 6.51 8.73 -9.64
CA LEU A 245 6.80 7.93 -10.83
C LEU A 245 5.53 7.71 -11.66
N SER A 246 4.44 7.31 -11.00
CA SER A 246 3.14 7.12 -11.65
C SER A 246 2.55 8.42 -12.16
N TYR A 247 2.61 9.48 -11.37
CA TYR A 247 2.11 10.80 -11.75
C TYR A 247 2.79 11.32 -13.02
N PHE A 248 4.13 11.29 -13.07
CA PHE A 248 4.85 11.74 -14.27
C PHE A 248 4.59 10.85 -15.49
N ALA A 249 4.44 9.53 -15.30
CA ALA A 249 4.03 8.65 -16.38
C ALA A 249 2.63 9.01 -16.91
N MET A 250 1.68 9.34 -16.02
CA MET A 250 0.34 9.78 -16.41
C MET A 250 0.34 11.12 -17.13
N MET A 251 1.25 12.05 -16.80
CA MET A 251 1.38 13.31 -17.52
C MET A 251 1.82 13.12 -18.97
N CYS A 252 2.46 12.01 -19.32
CA CYS A 252 2.74 11.68 -20.72
C CYS A 252 1.47 11.44 -21.55
N PHE A 253 0.38 11.07 -20.92
CA PHE A 253 -0.91 10.77 -21.53
C PHE A 253 -2.03 11.72 -21.07
N TYR A 254 -1.67 12.82 -20.40
CA TYR A 254 -2.65 13.79 -19.95
C TYR A 254 -3.44 14.37 -21.14
N GLY A 255 -4.76 14.39 -21.03
CA GLY A 255 -5.67 14.73 -22.13
C GLY A 255 -6.26 13.51 -22.84
N ASP A 256 -5.63 12.34 -22.79
CA ASP A 256 -6.20 11.10 -23.31
C ASP A 256 -6.96 10.35 -22.19
N THR A 257 -8.27 10.63 -22.11
CA THR A 257 -9.14 10.08 -21.06
C THR A 257 -9.37 8.56 -21.21
N SER A 258 -9.02 7.97 -22.36
CA SER A 258 -9.08 6.51 -22.54
C SER A 258 -7.93 5.77 -21.87
N ILE A 259 -6.83 6.47 -21.58
CA ILE A 259 -5.63 5.93 -20.92
C ILE A 259 -5.54 6.44 -19.48
N VAL A 260 -5.74 7.76 -19.28
CA VAL A 260 -5.66 8.43 -17.98
C VAL A 260 -6.97 9.21 -17.76
N GLY A 261 -8.00 8.50 -17.29
CA GLY A 261 -9.35 9.06 -17.15
C GLY A 261 -10.12 8.53 -15.94
N ALA A 262 -11.27 9.15 -15.69
CA ALA A 262 -12.14 8.84 -14.57
C ALA A 262 -12.68 7.40 -14.61
N ASP A 263 -12.89 6.83 -15.77
CA ASP A 263 -13.46 5.50 -15.96
C ASP A 263 -12.40 4.41 -16.13
N VAL A 264 -11.11 4.79 -16.18
CA VAL A 264 -10.00 3.85 -16.35
C VAL A 264 -9.67 3.17 -15.02
N THR A 265 -9.91 1.88 -14.91
CA THR A 265 -9.68 1.12 -13.68
C THR A 265 -8.20 0.83 -13.43
N THR A 266 -7.41 0.67 -14.49
CA THR A 266 -5.98 0.31 -14.41
C THR A 266 -5.14 1.19 -15.35
N PRO A 267 -4.93 2.49 -15.03
CA PRO A 267 -4.17 3.40 -15.89
C PRO A 267 -2.79 2.88 -16.31
N TRP A 268 -2.04 2.23 -15.41
CA TRP A 268 -0.75 1.65 -15.73
C TRP A 268 -0.81 0.62 -16.86
N MET A 269 -1.85 -0.22 -16.88
CA MET A 269 -2.01 -1.22 -17.94
C MET A 269 -2.26 -0.56 -19.29
N GLU A 270 -3.12 0.46 -19.32
CA GLU A 270 -3.42 1.20 -20.56
C GLU A 270 -2.19 1.96 -21.07
N MET A 271 -1.41 2.59 -20.17
CA MET A 271 -0.14 3.22 -20.53
C MET A 271 0.87 2.21 -21.13
N ILE A 272 1.00 1.01 -20.54
CA ILE A 272 1.89 -0.05 -21.05
C ILE A 272 1.45 -0.51 -22.44
N LYS A 273 0.14 -0.68 -22.68
CA LYS A 273 -0.41 -1.00 -24.01
C LYS A 273 -0.10 0.11 -25.02
N ALA A 274 -0.30 1.37 -24.63
CA ALA A 274 -0.10 2.53 -25.49
C ALA A 274 1.36 2.76 -25.92
N VAL A 275 2.35 2.25 -25.15
CA VAL A 275 3.76 2.26 -25.54
C VAL A 275 4.21 0.96 -26.23
N ASN A 276 3.28 0.11 -26.67
CA ASN A 276 3.56 -1.19 -27.29
C ASN A 276 4.45 -2.08 -26.41
N GLY A 277 4.19 -2.11 -25.11
CA GLY A 277 4.99 -2.82 -24.12
C GLY A 277 5.06 -4.35 -24.29
N GLY A 278 4.14 -4.91 -25.08
CA GLY A 278 4.11 -6.33 -25.39
C GLY A 278 3.70 -7.23 -24.21
N PRO A 279 3.47 -8.53 -24.46
CA PRO A 279 2.95 -9.46 -23.45
C PRO A 279 3.89 -9.65 -22.26
N ALA A 280 5.21 -9.61 -22.48
CA ALA A 280 6.20 -9.80 -21.41
C ALA A 280 6.15 -8.67 -20.37
N LEU A 281 6.02 -7.42 -20.82
CA LEU A 281 5.93 -6.27 -19.92
C LEU A 281 4.60 -6.23 -19.18
N MET A 282 3.51 -6.62 -19.84
CA MET A 282 2.20 -6.77 -19.22
C MET A 282 2.20 -7.86 -18.16
N ALA A 283 2.85 -9.00 -18.42
CA ALA A 283 3.01 -10.08 -17.45
C ALA A 283 3.86 -9.64 -16.24
N LEU A 284 4.95 -8.89 -16.47
CA LEU A 284 5.77 -8.34 -15.40
C LEU A 284 4.97 -7.35 -14.53
N PHE A 285 4.20 -6.47 -15.14
CA PHE A 285 3.32 -5.55 -14.41
C PHE A 285 2.30 -6.32 -13.58
N SER A 286 1.64 -7.33 -14.16
CA SER A 286 0.69 -8.18 -13.45
C SER A 286 1.32 -8.93 -12.28
N LEU A 287 2.57 -9.37 -12.41
CA LEU A 287 3.32 -9.98 -11.32
C LEU A 287 3.58 -8.99 -10.17
N VAL A 288 4.04 -7.77 -10.48
CA VAL A 288 4.27 -6.71 -9.49
C VAL A 288 2.97 -6.36 -8.79
N MET A 289 1.88 -6.17 -9.53
CA MET A 289 0.54 -5.93 -8.96
C MET A 289 0.09 -7.07 -8.06
N GLY A 290 0.17 -8.32 -8.53
CA GLY A 290 -0.22 -9.49 -7.75
C GLY A 290 0.54 -9.58 -6.43
N TRP A 291 1.83 -9.25 -6.46
CA TRP A 291 2.66 -9.19 -5.26
C TRP A 291 2.13 -8.15 -4.25
N THR A 292 1.85 -6.92 -4.69
CA THR A 292 1.34 -5.87 -3.80
C THR A 292 -0.04 -6.21 -3.21
N LEU A 293 -0.90 -6.89 -3.96
CA LEU A 293 -2.19 -7.37 -3.46
C LEU A 293 -2.02 -8.38 -2.32
N VAL A 294 -1.06 -9.30 -2.47
CA VAL A 294 -0.72 -10.29 -1.43
C VAL A 294 -0.14 -9.60 -0.19
N GLU A 295 0.73 -8.60 -0.36
CA GLU A 295 1.31 -7.84 0.76
C GLU A 295 0.23 -7.14 1.58
N THR A 296 -0.64 -6.38 0.92
CA THR A 296 -1.73 -5.66 1.59
C THR A 296 -2.69 -6.62 2.31
N ALA A 297 -3.10 -7.70 1.65
CA ALA A 297 -3.98 -8.70 2.28
C ALA A 297 -3.30 -9.40 3.47
N THR A 298 -2.00 -9.69 3.36
CA THR A 298 -1.21 -10.30 4.44
C THR A 298 -1.10 -9.38 5.65
N GLY A 299 -0.84 -8.09 5.44
CA GLY A 299 -0.79 -7.08 6.50
C GLY A 299 -2.13 -6.94 7.24
N CYS A 300 -3.24 -6.88 6.49
CA CYS A 300 -4.60 -6.85 7.07
C CYS A 300 -4.89 -8.07 7.94
N ILE A 301 -4.57 -9.27 7.44
CA ILE A 301 -4.79 -10.52 8.18
C ILE A 301 -3.88 -10.58 9.42
N HIS A 302 -2.63 -10.18 9.28
CA HIS A 302 -1.69 -10.14 10.39
C HIS A 302 -2.19 -9.25 11.54
N MET A 303 -2.70 -8.07 11.22
CA MET A 303 -3.31 -7.17 12.19
C MET A 303 -4.50 -7.81 12.91
N ILE A 304 -5.38 -8.53 12.19
CA ILE A 304 -6.52 -9.23 12.79
C ILE A 304 -6.03 -10.32 13.76
N ILE A 305 -5.04 -11.11 13.36
CA ILE A 305 -4.46 -12.17 14.20
C ILE A 305 -3.81 -11.56 15.46
N ASP A 306 -3.01 -10.51 15.30
CA ASP A 306 -2.37 -9.82 16.42
C ASP A 306 -3.39 -9.27 17.42
N ARG A 307 -4.54 -8.82 16.92
CA ARG A 307 -5.66 -8.37 17.74
C ARG A 307 -6.21 -9.49 18.65
N PHE A 308 -6.28 -10.73 18.14
CA PHE A 308 -6.69 -11.88 18.93
C PHE A 308 -5.60 -12.29 19.93
N ASP A 309 -4.33 -12.26 19.53
CA ASP A 309 -3.19 -12.57 20.42
C ASP A 309 -3.19 -11.63 21.64
N VAL A 310 -3.32 -10.33 21.43
CA VAL A 310 -3.38 -9.34 22.51
C VAL A 310 -4.59 -9.57 23.41
N ALA A 311 -5.76 -9.93 22.85
CA ALA A 311 -6.94 -10.24 23.65
C ALA A 311 -6.78 -11.51 24.50
N MET A 312 -6.01 -12.49 24.02
CA MET A 312 -5.69 -13.71 24.78
C MET A 312 -4.70 -13.40 25.91
N GLU A 313 -3.64 -12.64 25.63
CA GLU A 313 -2.64 -12.23 26.64
C GLU A 313 -3.27 -11.41 27.78
N GLU A 314 -4.21 -10.50 27.49
CA GLU A 314 -4.95 -9.74 28.50
C GLU A 314 -5.78 -10.63 29.43
N LYS A 315 -6.19 -11.80 28.97
CA LYS A 315 -6.91 -12.80 29.78
C LYS A 315 -5.96 -13.80 30.49
N GLY A 316 -4.65 -13.58 30.39
CA GLY A 316 -3.65 -14.52 30.94
C GLY A 316 -3.52 -15.83 30.17
N ALA A 317 -4.07 -15.92 28.96
CA ALA A 317 -3.99 -17.10 28.10
C ALA A 317 -2.76 -17.01 27.17
N ALA A 318 -2.29 -18.16 26.68
CA ALA A 318 -1.23 -18.23 25.67
C ALA A 318 -1.69 -17.61 24.34
N LYS A 319 -0.75 -17.08 23.54
CA LYS A 319 -1.01 -16.64 22.17
C LYS A 319 -1.63 -17.77 21.33
N LEU A 320 -2.29 -17.36 20.25
CA LEU A 320 -2.88 -18.32 19.31
C LEU A 320 -1.84 -19.33 18.81
N SER A 321 -2.23 -20.59 18.79
CA SER A 321 -1.44 -21.63 18.13
C SER A 321 -1.39 -21.39 16.61
N ASP A 322 -0.39 -21.95 15.94
CA ASP A 322 -0.26 -21.84 14.48
C ASP A 322 -1.50 -22.35 13.74
N THR A 323 -2.13 -23.41 14.26
CA THR A 323 -3.41 -23.92 13.72
C THR A 323 -4.54 -22.91 13.82
N ASN A 324 -4.68 -22.24 14.97
CA ASN A 324 -5.74 -21.23 15.17
C ASN A 324 -5.48 -19.97 14.32
N ARG A 325 -4.21 -19.56 14.15
CA ARG A 325 -3.81 -18.50 13.23
C ARG A 325 -4.21 -18.85 11.79
N GLY A 326 -3.91 -20.08 11.36
CA GLY A 326 -4.33 -20.59 10.05
C GLY A 326 -5.85 -20.60 9.88
N LEU A 327 -6.60 -21.01 10.90
CA LEU A 327 -8.06 -21.04 10.87
C LEU A 327 -8.66 -19.63 10.73
N ILE A 328 -8.18 -18.67 11.53
CA ILE A 328 -8.61 -17.27 11.45
C ILE A 328 -8.31 -16.70 10.05
N THR A 329 -7.11 -16.98 9.52
CA THR A 329 -6.73 -16.56 8.17
C THR A 329 -7.70 -17.10 7.13
N VAL A 330 -8.00 -18.40 7.15
CA VAL A 330 -8.92 -19.03 6.18
C VAL A 330 -10.33 -18.45 6.29
N ILE A 331 -10.86 -18.29 7.52
CA ILE A 331 -12.18 -17.72 7.75
C ILE A 331 -12.25 -16.28 7.20
N THR A 332 -11.24 -15.45 7.51
CA THR A 332 -11.17 -14.06 7.05
C THR A 332 -11.12 -13.98 5.51
N LEU A 333 -10.33 -14.83 4.89
CA LEU A 333 -10.20 -14.88 3.43
C LEU A 333 -11.48 -15.39 2.75
N ILE A 334 -12.16 -16.38 3.31
CA ILE A 334 -13.46 -16.85 2.80
C ILE A 334 -14.50 -15.73 2.92
N ALA A 335 -14.57 -15.05 4.07
CA ALA A 335 -15.49 -13.93 4.25
C ALA A 335 -15.22 -12.81 3.23
N ALA A 336 -13.94 -12.46 2.99
CA ALA A 336 -13.54 -11.49 2.02
C ALA A 336 -13.88 -11.90 0.58
N LEU A 337 -13.69 -13.18 0.21
CA LEU A 337 -14.08 -13.72 -1.10
C LEU A 337 -15.58 -13.65 -1.34
N VAL A 338 -16.40 -13.93 -0.33
CA VAL A 338 -17.85 -13.79 -0.44
C VAL A 338 -18.23 -12.32 -0.65
N LEU A 339 -17.65 -11.42 0.14
CA LEU A 339 -17.90 -9.97 0.02
C LEU A 339 -17.42 -9.38 -1.31
N SER A 340 -16.35 -9.90 -1.91
CA SER A 340 -15.84 -9.42 -3.20
C SER A 340 -16.78 -9.69 -4.38
N ARG A 341 -17.82 -10.49 -4.20
CA ARG A 341 -18.81 -10.85 -5.22
C ARG A 341 -20.14 -10.11 -5.09
N VAL A 342 -20.31 -9.36 -4.00
CA VAL A 342 -21.46 -8.49 -3.75
C VAL A 342 -21.16 -7.06 -4.19
#